data_ae00d1b45e8821cd85b59f1ced361ba9
#
_entry.id   ae00d1b45e8821cd85b59f1ced361ba9
#
_cell.length_a   1.000
_cell.length_b   1.000
_cell.length_c   1.000
_cell.angle_alpha   90.00
_cell.angle_beta   90.00
_cell.angle_gamma   90.00
#
_symmetry.space_group_name_H-M   'P 1'
#
loop_
_entity.id
_entity.type
_entity.pdbx_description
1 polymer ?
#
loop_
_entity_poly.entity_id
_entity_poly.type
_entity_poly.pdbx_seq_one_letter_code
_entity_poly.pdbx_strand_id
1 'polypeptide(L)'
;MKKITELTRTKKSGVIVRGKKIEGGILQAYRQEETGMVIFTLVPDMVLNQGMTQILIVLLTIYAVIAVLAFVLSLYASQTFTRPIRQISDAMTSFDGNDFTHIIQIHTDTELDKIGHAYNEMLKNIEEFQNEIKNQQKELRISEMNTLISQINPHFLYNTLDTIYMLARINGEEKTMKMIQALSKYLRLSLSKGREIVTVEDELENVKSYMEIQQIRNENLFHYEIECGEELKTRWILKLILQPIVENAVKYGFCDIFEGGLIRISVTEQAGQLTFSVYNNGTPMEEQVAEKLNGLSEIPVSKMKDSFEDKKHGYGVINIITRLRLKYGEDVRFFYESDTNGTVCVIQIPDDGKENSEQ
;
A
#
# COMPACT_ATOMS: atom_id res chain seq x y z
N MET A 1 -56.88 60.71 52.59
CA MET A 1 -58.28 60.55 53.09
C MET A 1 -59.33 60.98 52.07
N LYS A 2 -59.31 62.14 51.44
CA LYS A 2 -60.41 62.60 50.53
C LYS A 2 -60.71 61.62 49.36
N LYS A 3 -59.78 60.93 48.79
CA LYS A 3 -60.01 59.97 47.70
C LYS A 3 -60.67 58.65 48.15
N ILE A 4 -60.58 58.30 49.45
CA ILE A 4 -61.14 57.10 50.00
C ILE A 4 -62.67 57.33 50.32
N THR A 5 -62.96 58.53 50.74
CA THR A 5 -64.35 58.94 51.08
C THR A 5 -65.25 59.07 49.82
N GLU A 6 -64.67 59.42 48.68
CA GLU A 6 -65.42 59.50 47.42
C GLU A 6 -65.75 58.11 46.85
N LEU A 7 -64.93 57.13 47.09
CA LEU A 7 -65.10 55.76 46.62
C LEU A 7 -66.16 54.96 47.45
N THR A 8 -66.44 55.40 48.65
CA THR A 8 -67.42 54.76 49.55
C THR A 8 -68.89 55.26 49.42
N ARG A 9 -69.12 56.30 48.59
CA ARG A 9 -70.44 56.91 48.43
C ARG A 9 -71.43 56.15 47.54
N THR A 10 -70.97 55.20 46.73
CA THR A 10 -71.76 54.72 45.57
C THR A 10 -72.46 53.36 45.77
N LYS A 11 -72.27 52.60 46.91
CA LYS A 11 -72.93 51.31 47.14
C LYS A 11 -73.47 51.23 48.57
N LYS A 12 -74.72 50.77 48.72
CA LYS A 12 -75.39 50.64 49.98
C LYS A 12 -74.94 49.46 50.85
N SER A 13 -74.46 48.39 50.32
CA SER A 13 -73.88 47.22 51.03
C SER A 13 -72.90 46.38 50.15
N GLY A 14 -72.10 45.58 50.83
CA GLY A 14 -71.14 44.63 50.17
C GLY A 14 -69.81 45.23 49.88
N VAL A 15 -69.06 44.61 48.92
CA VAL A 15 -67.70 45.04 48.53
C VAL A 15 -67.79 46.38 47.79
N ILE A 16 -67.28 47.44 48.38
CA ILE A 16 -67.24 48.78 47.81
C ILE A 16 -66.00 48.99 46.87
N VAL A 17 -64.90 48.48 47.34
CA VAL A 17 -63.61 48.55 46.60
C VAL A 17 -62.94 47.22 46.63
N ARG A 18 -62.71 46.67 45.50
CA ARG A 18 -62.00 45.36 45.35
C ARG A 18 -60.63 45.55 44.69
N GLY A 19 -59.53 45.45 45.48
CA GLY A 19 -58.19 45.40 44.96
C GLY A 19 -57.73 46.69 44.24
N LYS A 20 -58.16 47.89 44.69
CA LYS A 20 -57.66 49.13 44.03
C LYS A 20 -56.31 49.53 44.57
N LYS A 21 -55.32 49.67 43.63
CA LYS A 21 -54.01 50.13 43.99
C LYS A 21 -53.96 51.59 44.37
N ILE A 22 -53.43 51.89 45.54
CA ILE A 22 -53.20 53.25 46.10
C ILE A 22 -51.76 53.38 46.51
N GLU A 23 -51.30 54.59 46.79
CA GLU A 23 -49.91 54.80 47.23
C GLU A 23 -49.72 54.04 48.57
N GLY A 24 -48.80 53.04 48.51
CA GLY A 24 -48.44 52.20 49.68
C GLY A 24 -49.09 50.82 49.74
N GLY A 25 -50.00 50.45 48.83
CA GLY A 25 -50.59 49.13 48.85
C GLY A 25 -51.91 48.95 48.07
N ILE A 26 -52.56 47.81 48.27
CA ILE A 26 -53.85 47.47 47.68
C ILE A 26 -54.91 47.65 48.75
N LEU A 27 -55.90 48.54 48.43
CA LEU A 27 -57.02 48.80 49.30
C LEU A 27 -58.21 47.92 48.90
N GLN A 28 -58.83 47.28 49.95
CA GLN A 28 -60.15 46.67 49.86
C GLN A 28 -61.07 47.37 50.87
N ALA A 29 -62.31 47.61 50.49
CA ALA A 29 -63.28 48.18 51.35
C ALA A 29 -64.60 47.40 51.29
N TYR A 30 -65.16 47.01 52.47
CA TYR A 30 -66.39 46.29 52.62
C TYR A 30 -67.35 47.04 53.55
N ARG A 31 -68.62 47.20 53.17
CA ARG A 31 -69.67 47.80 54.01
C ARG A 31 -70.61 46.72 54.56
N GLN A 32 -70.71 46.64 55.84
CA GLN A 32 -71.65 45.76 56.54
C GLN A 32 -73.08 46.32 56.46
N GLU A 33 -74.02 45.48 56.09
CA GLU A 33 -75.43 45.92 55.85
C GLU A 33 -76.14 46.40 57.09
N GLU A 34 -76.04 45.70 58.20
CA GLU A 34 -76.78 45.98 59.46
C GLU A 34 -76.28 47.21 60.22
N THR A 35 -75.03 47.43 60.24
CA THR A 35 -74.37 48.50 61.02
C THR A 35 -73.94 49.70 60.20
N GLY A 36 -73.97 49.59 58.90
CA GLY A 36 -73.40 50.62 57.97
C GLY A 36 -71.91 50.86 58.09
N MET A 37 -71.20 50.04 58.88
CA MET A 37 -69.78 50.15 59.07
C MET A 37 -68.99 49.78 57.79
N VAL A 38 -67.93 50.56 57.50
CA VAL A 38 -67.07 50.30 56.40
C VAL A 38 -65.68 49.82 56.93
N ILE A 39 -65.32 48.59 56.60
CA ILE A 39 -64.08 47.98 56.98
C ILE A 39 -63.10 48.19 55.79
N PHE A 40 -61.95 48.83 56.09
CA PHE A 40 -60.89 49.00 55.12
C PHE A 40 -59.75 48.01 55.46
N THR A 41 -59.38 47.29 54.46
CA THR A 41 -58.17 46.42 54.55
C THR A 41 -57.12 46.98 53.57
N LEU A 42 -56.01 47.42 54.10
CA LEU A 42 -54.86 47.84 53.29
C LEU A 42 -53.79 46.72 53.36
N VAL A 43 -53.49 46.17 52.22
CA VAL A 43 -52.35 45.25 52.10
C VAL A 43 -51.17 46.07 51.65
N PRO A 44 -50.13 46.28 52.47
CA PRO A 44 -48.99 47.10 52.06
C PRO A 44 -48.17 46.48 50.89
N ASP A 45 -47.68 47.35 50.02
CA ASP A 45 -46.80 46.91 48.87
C ASP A 45 -45.59 46.15 49.37
N MET A 46 -45.11 46.44 50.58
CA MET A 46 -44.01 45.73 51.22
C MET A 46 -44.26 44.25 51.42
N VAL A 47 -45.48 43.90 51.90
CA VAL A 47 -45.86 42.48 52.12
C VAL A 47 -46.11 41.76 50.82
N LEU A 48 -46.68 42.45 49.84
CA LEU A 48 -46.85 41.88 48.48
C LEU A 48 -45.51 41.66 47.80
N ASN A 49 -44.61 42.64 47.88
CA ASN A 49 -43.27 42.52 47.26
C ASN A 49 -42.39 41.45 47.93
N GLN A 50 -42.45 41.34 49.27
CA GLN A 50 -41.76 40.27 50.00
C GLN A 50 -42.22 38.87 49.59
N GLY A 51 -43.52 38.66 49.47
CA GLY A 51 -44.08 37.39 48.99
C GLY A 51 -43.65 37.08 47.51
N MET A 52 -43.74 38.10 46.66
CA MET A 52 -43.38 37.98 45.26
C MET A 52 -41.85 37.69 45.07
N THR A 53 -40.99 38.38 45.83
CA THR A 53 -39.52 38.12 45.76
C THR A 53 -39.15 36.73 46.25
N GLN A 54 -39.80 36.24 47.33
CA GLN A 54 -39.60 34.86 47.80
C GLN A 54 -39.98 33.81 46.74
N ILE A 55 -41.17 34.00 46.13
CA ILE A 55 -41.62 33.11 45.03
C ILE A 55 -40.66 33.16 43.84
N LEU A 56 -40.21 34.37 43.47
CA LEU A 56 -39.27 34.55 42.34
C LEU A 56 -37.92 33.89 42.60
N ILE A 57 -37.38 34.01 43.85
CA ILE A 57 -36.14 33.32 44.23
C ILE A 57 -36.31 31.80 44.18
N VAL A 58 -37.41 31.27 44.67
CA VAL A 58 -37.69 29.81 44.60
C VAL A 58 -37.80 29.34 43.15
N LEU A 59 -38.50 30.09 42.30
CA LEU A 59 -38.60 29.74 40.87
C LEU A 59 -37.22 29.79 40.17
N LEU A 60 -36.39 30.81 40.45
CA LEU A 60 -35.04 30.92 39.90
C LEU A 60 -34.12 29.77 40.36
N THR A 61 -34.24 29.39 41.66
CA THR A 61 -33.46 28.24 42.16
C THR A 61 -33.88 26.93 41.53
N ILE A 62 -35.17 26.69 41.36
CA ILE A 62 -35.69 25.50 40.68
C ILE A 62 -35.20 25.49 39.20
N TYR A 63 -35.30 26.64 38.51
CA TYR A 63 -34.82 26.76 37.14
C TYR A 63 -33.32 26.49 37.02
N ALA A 64 -32.52 27.05 37.95
CA ALA A 64 -31.08 26.82 37.98
C ALA A 64 -30.74 25.33 38.19
N VAL A 65 -31.44 24.66 39.10
CA VAL A 65 -31.26 23.22 39.34
C VAL A 65 -31.61 22.40 38.10
N ILE A 66 -32.73 22.70 37.45
CA ILE A 66 -33.16 22.02 36.21
C ILE A 66 -32.15 22.28 35.10
N ALA A 67 -31.63 23.52 34.94
CA ALA A 67 -30.64 23.88 33.94
C ALA A 67 -29.33 23.10 34.13
N VAL A 68 -28.85 23.02 35.40
CA VAL A 68 -27.65 22.22 35.73
C VAL A 68 -27.88 20.74 35.43
N LEU A 69 -29.02 20.19 35.81
CA LEU A 69 -29.34 18.79 35.55
C LEU A 69 -29.42 18.50 34.05
N ALA A 70 -30.10 19.36 33.29
CA ALA A 70 -30.17 19.25 31.84
C ALA A 70 -28.78 19.34 31.18
N PHE A 71 -27.91 20.22 31.67
CA PHE A 71 -26.54 20.34 31.19
C PHE A 71 -25.73 19.06 31.44
N VAL A 72 -25.78 18.53 32.66
CA VAL A 72 -25.10 17.26 33.00
C VAL A 72 -25.61 16.10 32.13
N LEU A 73 -26.93 15.97 31.96
CA LEU A 73 -27.54 14.95 31.10
C LEU A 73 -27.13 15.13 29.64
N SER A 74 -27.01 16.37 29.16
CA SER A 74 -26.56 16.67 27.81
C SER A 74 -25.11 16.25 27.60
N LEU A 75 -24.23 16.52 28.56
CA LEU A 75 -22.82 16.07 28.51
C LEU A 75 -22.73 14.54 28.51
N TYR A 76 -23.47 13.88 29.37
CA TYR A 76 -23.51 12.42 29.43
C TYR A 76 -23.98 11.82 28.10
N ALA A 77 -25.10 12.29 27.56
CA ALA A 77 -25.61 11.83 26.25
C ALA A 77 -24.65 12.09 25.12
N SER A 78 -23.95 13.23 25.14
CA SER A 78 -22.94 13.55 24.13
C SER A 78 -21.75 12.57 24.16
N GLN A 79 -21.28 12.21 25.34
CA GLN A 79 -20.15 11.29 25.49
C GLN A 79 -20.53 9.84 25.19
N THR A 80 -21.70 9.40 25.60
CA THR A 80 -22.13 8.00 25.48
C THR A 80 -22.71 7.66 24.11
N PHE A 81 -23.32 8.61 23.42
CA PHE A 81 -24.00 8.35 22.14
C PHE A 81 -23.41 9.16 20.99
N THR A 82 -23.34 10.49 21.11
CA THR A 82 -23.02 11.36 19.95
C THR A 82 -21.58 11.18 19.46
N ARG A 83 -20.62 11.18 20.37
CA ARG A 83 -19.19 11.03 20.00
C ARG A 83 -18.87 9.68 19.37
N PRO A 84 -19.28 8.53 19.95
CA PRO A 84 -19.03 7.22 19.34
C PRO A 84 -19.70 7.05 17.98
N ILE A 85 -20.95 7.49 17.83
CA ILE A 85 -21.62 7.43 16.52
C ILE A 85 -20.87 8.24 15.46
N ARG A 86 -20.39 9.42 15.84
CA ARG A 86 -19.58 10.25 14.92
C ARG A 86 -18.27 9.57 14.57
N GLN A 87 -17.57 8.95 15.52
CA GLN A 87 -16.34 8.21 15.26
C GLN A 87 -16.56 7.06 14.26
N ILE A 88 -17.65 6.29 14.43
CA ILE A 88 -18.02 5.23 13.48
C ILE A 88 -18.28 5.83 12.09
N SER A 89 -19.10 6.88 12.03
CA SER A 89 -19.45 7.53 10.76
C SER A 89 -18.23 8.11 10.05
N ASP A 90 -17.35 8.80 10.78
CA ASP A 90 -16.14 9.39 10.23
C ASP A 90 -15.18 8.30 9.72
N ALA A 91 -15.02 7.20 10.45
CA ALA A 91 -14.20 6.07 10.02
C ALA A 91 -14.77 5.36 8.78
N MET A 92 -16.10 5.16 8.73
CA MET A 92 -16.74 4.57 7.54
C MET A 92 -16.63 5.45 6.30
N THR A 93 -16.69 6.78 6.46
CA THR A 93 -16.61 7.72 5.33
C THR A 93 -15.17 7.99 4.87
N SER A 94 -14.19 7.86 5.76
CA SER A 94 -12.77 8.02 5.44
C SER A 94 -12.12 6.78 4.84
N PHE A 95 -12.79 5.63 4.91
CA PHE A 95 -12.26 4.38 4.35
C PHE A 95 -12.26 4.43 2.82
N ASP A 96 -11.08 4.43 2.22
CA ASP A 96 -10.85 4.50 0.77
C ASP A 96 -10.64 3.12 0.11
N GLY A 97 -10.77 2.04 0.88
CA GLY A 97 -10.60 0.67 0.41
C GLY A 97 -9.16 0.14 0.46
N ASN A 98 -8.17 0.94 0.84
CA ASN A 98 -6.76 0.55 0.87
C ASN A 98 -6.12 0.61 2.26
N ASP A 99 -6.63 1.46 3.15
CA ASP A 99 -6.08 1.62 4.49
C ASP A 99 -6.92 0.89 5.54
N PHE A 100 -6.46 -0.26 5.98
CA PHE A 100 -7.09 -1.11 6.99
C PHE A 100 -6.61 -0.82 8.42
N THR A 101 -5.79 0.21 8.63
CA THR A 101 -5.22 0.54 9.96
C THR A 101 -6.19 1.31 10.84
N HIS A 102 -7.29 1.85 10.29
CA HIS A 102 -8.30 2.63 11.00
C HIS A 102 -9.25 1.76 11.83
N ILE A 103 -8.69 1.11 12.86
CA ILE A 103 -9.47 0.32 13.81
C ILE A 103 -10.18 1.24 14.79
N ILE A 104 -11.50 1.06 14.94
CA ILE A 104 -12.31 1.81 15.90
C ILE A 104 -12.28 1.13 17.28
N GLN A 105 -11.94 1.88 18.32
CA GLN A 105 -12.05 1.43 19.70
C GLN A 105 -13.11 2.25 20.42
N ILE A 106 -14.26 1.63 20.70
CA ILE A 106 -15.37 2.24 21.42
C ILE A 106 -15.57 1.45 22.73
N HIS A 107 -15.66 2.17 23.83
CA HIS A 107 -15.87 1.62 25.17
C HIS A 107 -16.99 2.40 25.84
N THR A 108 -18.23 2.09 25.50
CA THR A 108 -19.43 2.76 26.05
C THR A 108 -20.29 1.82 26.88
N ASP A 109 -19.96 0.53 26.92
CA ASP A 109 -20.77 -0.54 27.53
C ASP A 109 -22.20 -0.57 26.98
N THR A 110 -22.35 -0.19 25.69
CA THR A 110 -23.65 -0.16 24.98
C THR A 110 -23.60 -0.97 23.69
N GLU A 111 -24.74 -1.03 22.97
CA GLU A 111 -24.79 -1.66 21.63
C GLU A 111 -23.83 -1.03 20.60
N LEU A 112 -23.33 0.18 20.86
CA LEU A 112 -22.35 0.85 19.99
C LEU A 112 -21.02 0.12 19.97
N ASP A 113 -20.63 -0.53 21.06
CA ASP A 113 -19.41 -1.35 21.12
C ASP A 113 -19.50 -2.54 20.13
N LYS A 114 -20.69 -3.16 20.03
CA LYS A 114 -20.95 -4.25 19.07
C LYS A 114 -20.84 -3.77 17.63
N ILE A 115 -21.31 -2.54 17.34
CA ILE A 115 -21.20 -1.95 16.00
C ILE A 115 -19.73 -1.69 15.66
N GLY A 116 -18.94 -1.15 16.62
CA GLY A 116 -17.50 -0.95 16.46
C GLY A 116 -16.77 -2.27 16.17
N HIS A 117 -17.07 -3.32 16.93
CA HIS A 117 -16.51 -4.65 16.69
C HIS A 117 -16.89 -5.21 15.32
N ALA A 118 -18.18 -5.13 14.93
CA ALA A 118 -18.63 -5.60 13.63
C ALA A 118 -17.97 -4.83 12.47
N TYR A 119 -17.73 -3.53 12.63
CA TYR A 119 -16.99 -2.74 11.65
C TYR A 119 -15.55 -3.22 11.51
N ASN A 120 -14.84 -3.44 12.63
CA ASN A 120 -13.45 -3.93 12.60
C ASN A 120 -13.36 -5.33 11.99
N GLU A 121 -14.30 -6.21 12.28
CA GLU A 121 -14.38 -7.54 11.66
C GLU A 121 -14.64 -7.45 10.14
N MET A 122 -15.52 -6.54 9.73
CA MET A 122 -15.76 -6.28 8.30
C MET A 122 -14.47 -5.80 7.59
N LEU A 123 -13.70 -4.88 8.18
CA LEU A 123 -12.43 -4.42 7.62
C LEU A 123 -11.44 -5.57 7.44
N LYS A 124 -11.32 -6.43 8.46
CA LYS A 124 -10.45 -7.61 8.40
C LYS A 124 -10.86 -8.56 7.26
N ASN A 125 -12.16 -8.84 7.14
CA ASN A 125 -12.67 -9.70 6.07
C ASN A 125 -12.41 -9.10 4.68
N ILE A 126 -12.55 -7.77 4.52
CA ILE A 126 -12.25 -7.09 3.25
C ILE A 126 -10.76 -7.20 2.92
N GLU A 127 -9.86 -7.04 3.90
CA GLU A 127 -8.42 -7.21 3.72
C GLU A 127 -8.07 -8.64 3.28
N GLU A 128 -8.63 -9.64 3.95
CA GLU A 128 -8.45 -11.06 3.60
C GLU A 128 -8.94 -11.34 2.17
N PHE A 129 -10.13 -10.88 1.78
CA PHE A 129 -10.64 -11.02 0.42
C PHE A 129 -9.78 -10.31 -0.62
N GLN A 130 -9.28 -9.11 -0.33
CA GLN A 130 -8.39 -8.42 -1.27
C GLN A 130 -7.08 -9.19 -1.49
N ASN A 131 -6.51 -9.77 -0.43
CA ASN A 131 -5.31 -10.58 -0.53
C ASN A 131 -5.57 -11.87 -1.32
N GLU A 132 -6.71 -12.50 -1.11
CA GLU A 132 -7.12 -13.68 -1.89
C GLU A 132 -7.30 -13.34 -3.38
N ILE A 133 -7.99 -12.24 -3.70
CA ILE A 133 -8.16 -11.77 -5.09
C ILE A 133 -6.80 -11.48 -5.74
N LYS A 134 -5.86 -10.84 -5.03
CA LYS A 134 -4.51 -10.60 -5.56
C LYS A 134 -3.77 -11.90 -5.87
N ASN A 135 -3.89 -12.90 -5.00
CA ASN A 135 -3.28 -14.22 -5.20
C ASN A 135 -3.90 -14.94 -6.40
N GLN A 136 -5.24 -14.96 -6.49
CA GLN A 136 -5.94 -15.55 -7.65
C GLN A 136 -5.56 -14.87 -8.97
N GLN A 137 -5.45 -13.54 -8.97
CA GLN A 137 -5.00 -12.81 -10.16
C GLN A 137 -3.57 -13.15 -10.55
N LYS A 138 -2.68 -13.34 -9.56
CA LYS A 138 -1.29 -13.78 -9.81
C LYS A 138 -1.27 -15.18 -10.42
N GLU A 139 -2.00 -16.13 -9.85
CA GLU A 139 -2.12 -17.49 -10.38
C GLU A 139 -2.71 -17.52 -11.79
N LEU A 140 -3.76 -16.74 -12.04
CA LEU A 140 -4.35 -16.62 -13.37
C LEU A 140 -3.34 -16.11 -14.40
N ARG A 141 -2.58 -15.07 -14.07
CA ARG A 141 -1.53 -14.54 -14.96
C ARG A 141 -0.44 -15.57 -15.26
N ILE A 142 -0.02 -16.34 -14.25
CA ILE A 142 0.96 -17.43 -14.43
C ILE A 142 0.36 -18.51 -15.34
N SER A 143 -0.89 -18.89 -15.14
CA SER A 143 -1.59 -19.86 -15.97
C SER A 143 -1.74 -19.40 -17.42
N GLU A 144 -2.13 -18.14 -17.64
CA GLU A 144 -2.23 -17.54 -18.98
C GLU A 144 -0.87 -17.51 -19.68
N MET A 145 0.19 -17.14 -18.93
CA MET A 145 1.54 -17.10 -19.46
C MET A 145 2.04 -18.51 -19.82
N ASN A 146 1.78 -19.51 -18.99
CA ASN A 146 2.11 -20.90 -19.26
C ASN A 146 1.34 -21.42 -20.48
N THR A 147 0.08 -21.01 -20.66
CA THR A 147 -0.72 -21.35 -21.83
C THR A 147 -0.12 -20.75 -23.09
N LEU A 148 0.30 -19.48 -23.07
CA LEU A 148 0.95 -18.82 -24.20
C LEU A 148 2.30 -19.47 -24.53
N ILE A 149 3.11 -19.83 -23.54
CA ILE A 149 4.36 -20.56 -23.72
C ILE A 149 4.11 -21.95 -24.30
N SER A 150 3.03 -22.64 -23.90
CA SER A 150 2.68 -23.96 -24.42
C SER A 150 2.21 -23.93 -25.88
N GLN A 151 1.74 -22.77 -26.39
CA GLN A 151 1.41 -22.62 -27.81
C GLN A 151 2.66 -22.67 -28.71
N ILE A 152 3.82 -22.34 -28.17
CA ILE A 152 5.08 -22.70 -28.81
C ILE A 152 5.29 -24.20 -28.53
N ASN A 153 4.97 -25.07 -29.45
CA ASN A 153 5.17 -26.50 -29.28
C ASN A 153 6.68 -26.81 -29.17
N PRO A 154 7.26 -26.98 -27.97
CA PRO A 154 8.71 -27.16 -27.82
C PRO A 154 9.16 -28.45 -28.51
N HIS A 155 8.31 -29.46 -28.51
CA HIS A 155 8.58 -30.74 -29.15
C HIS A 155 8.71 -30.59 -30.68
N PHE A 156 7.86 -29.78 -31.31
CA PHE A 156 7.97 -29.50 -32.74
C PHE A 156 9.29 -28.77 -33.05
N LEU A 157 9.67 -27.78 -32.23
CA LEU A 157 10.94 -27.06 -32.41
C LEU A 157 12.15 -28.00 -32.30
N TYR A 158 12.17 -28.86 -31.25
CA TYR A 158 13.28 -29.80 -31.08
C TYR A 158 13.35 -30.80 -32.24
N ASN A 159 12.22 -31.39 -32.63
CA ASN A 159 12.19 -32.34 -33.75
C ASN A 159 12.66 -31.68 -35.08
N THR A 160 12.28 -30.40 -35.27
CA THR A 160 12.74 -29.68 -36.48
C THR A 160 14.23 -29.42 -36.44
N LEU A 161 14.76 -28.98 -35.27
CA LEU A 161 16.21 -28.79 -35.11
C LEU A 161 17.00 -30.11 -35.26
N ASP A 162 16.50 -31.21 -34.70
CA ASP A 162 17.10 -32.54 -34.88
C ASP A 162 17.11 -32.96 -36.34
N THR A 163 16.05 -32.70 -37.11
CA THR A 163 15.98 -32.96 -38.53
C THR A 163 17.02 -32.14 -39.29
N ILE A 164 17.16 -30.85 -39.01
CA ILE A 164 18.14 -29.97 -39.64
C ILE A 164 19.58 -30.43 -39.27
N TYR A 165 19.79 -30.83 -38.00
CA TYR A 165 21.07 -31.41 -37.57
C TYR A 165 21.44 -32.64 -38.36
N MET A 166 20.50 -33.57 -38.57
CA MET A 166 20.75 -34.78 -39.38
C MET A 166 21.08 -34.45 -40.84
N LEU A 167 20.37 -33.49 -41.45
CA LEU A 167 20.70 -33.01 -42.80
C LEU A 167 22.07 -32.41 -42.88
N ALA A 168 22.48 -31.54 -41.95
CA ALA A 168 23.80 -30.96 -41.86
C ALA A 168 24.87 -32.04 -41.70
N ARG A 169 24.60 -33.07 -40.91
CA ARG A 169 25.51 -34.22 -40.73
C ARG A 169 25.71 -35.03 -41.99
N ILE A 170 24.65 -35.29 -42.75
CA ILE A 170 24.74 -36.00 -44.03
C ILE A 170 25.59 -35.19 -45.03
N ASN A 171 25.46 -33.88 -45.02
CA ASN A 171 26.20 -32.98 -45.90
C ASN A 171 27.64 -32.66 -45.42
N GLY A 172 28.02 -33.11 -44.23
CA GLY A 172 29.34 -32.85 -43.64
C GLY A 172 29.55 -31.41 -43.18
N GLU A 173 28.49 -30.66 -42.88
CA GLU A 173 28.55 -29.25 -42.51
C GLU A 173 28.76 -29.08 -40.99
N GLU A 174 30.02 -29.21 -40.52
CA GLU A 174 30.33 -29.16 -39.09
C GLU A 174 29.91 -27.87 -38.39
N LYS A 175 30.02 -26.72 -39.07
CA LYS A 175 29.65 -25.42 -38.50
C LYS A 175 28.14 -25.34 -38.23
N THR A 176 27.33 -25.80 -39.20
CA THR A 176 25.89 -25.88 -39.09
C THR A 176 25.45 -26.84 -37.97
N MET A 177 26.11 -28.00 -37.88
CA MET A 177 25.87 -28.98 -36.80
C MET A 177 26.11 -28.36 -35.42
N LYS A 178 27.25 -27.69 -35.20
CA LYS A 178 27.58 -27.04 -33.92
C LYS A 178 26.56 -25.96 -33.59
N MET A 179 26.15 -25.14 -34.56
CA MET A 179 25.13 -24.08 -34.33
C MET A 179 23.79 -24.67 -33.91
N ILE A 180 23.34 -25.73 -34.56
CA ILE A 180 22.06 -26.38 -34.24
C ILE A 180 22.11 -27.02 -32.85
N GLN A 181 23.19 -27.65 -32.47
CA GLN A 181 23.38 -28.22 -31.14
C GLN A 181 23.32 -27.13 -30.05
N ALA A 182 24.06 -26.03 -30.23
CA ALA A 182 24.06 -24.92 -29.32
C ALA A 182 22.64 -24.28 -29.20
N LEU A 183 21.94 -24.11 -30.35
CA LEU A 183 20.58 -23.58 -30.38
C LEU A 183 19.58 -24.50 -29.70
N SER A 184 19.67 -25.81 -29.94
CA SER A 184 18.79 -26.79 -29.29
C SER A 184 18.97 -26.78 -27.76
N LYS A 185 20.23 -26.71 -27.29
CA LYS A 185 20.57 -26.64 -25.89
C LYS A 185 20.06 -25.35 -25.25
N TYR A 186 20.32 -24.21 -25.90
CA TYR A 186 19.83 -22.89 -25.49
C TYR A 186 18.33 -22.86 -25.35
N LEU A 187 17.57 -23.31 -26.35
CA LEU A 187 16.11 -23.36 -26.32
C LEU A 187 15.58 -24.28 -25.20
N ARG A 188 16.23 -25.45 -25.00
CA ARG A 188 15.84 -26.40 -23.96
C ARG A 188 15.97 -25.78 -22.58
N LEU A 189 17.07 -25.10 -22.29
CA LEU A 189 17.32 -24.42 -21.02
C LEU A 189 16.44 -23.19 -20.87
N SER A 190 16.22 -22.40 -21.93
CA SER A 190 15.38 -21.20 -21.90
C SER A 190 13.90 -21.52 -21.76
N LEU A 191 13.38 -22.59 -22.42
CA LEU A 191 11.97 -23.00 -22.39
C LEU A 191 11.65 -24.01 -21.27
N SER A 192 12.58 -24.32 -20.36
CA SER A 192 12.44 -25.36 -19.33
C SER A 192 11.19 -25.14 -18.48
N LYS A 193 10.08 -25.75 -18.86
CA LYS A 193 8.82 -26.08 -18.14
C LYS A 193 8.33 -25.04 -17.10
N GLY A 194 8.51 -23.73 -17.34
CA GLY A 194 7.97 -22.72 -16.43
C GLY A 194 8.68 -22.58 -15.07
N ARG A 195 9.80 -23.26 -14.84
CA ARG A 195 10.56 -23.09 -13.60
C ARG A 195 11.18 -21.71 -13.55
N GLU A 196 10.90 -20.97 -12.49
CA GLU A 196 11.50 -19.65 -12.25
C GLU A 196 12.88 -19.75 -11.57
N ILE A 197 13.17 -20.88 -10.93
CA ILE A 197 14.39 -21.12 -10.17
C ILE A 197 15.14 -22.29 -10.83
N VAL A 198 16.44 -22.12 -11.03
CA VAL A 198 17.35 -23.07 -11.68
C VAL A 198 18.65 -23.16 -10.90
N THR A 199 19.50 -24.14 -11.20
CA THR A 199 20.84 -24.20 -10.64
C THR A 199 21.76 -23.18 -11.32
N VAL A 200 22.82 -22.75 -10.64
CA VAL A 200 23.89 -21.94 -11.22
C VAL A 200 24.47 -22.64 -12.46
N GLU A 201 24.61 -23.97 -12.43
CA GLU A 201 25.08 -24.76 -13.57
C GLU A 201 24.16 -24.61 -14.78
N ASP A 202 22.83 -24.71 -14.60
CA ASP A 202 21.86 -24.54 -15.69
C ASP A 202 21.93 -23.13 -16.31
N GLU A 203 22.08 -22.11 -15.47
CA GLU A 203 22.20 -20.72 -15.93
C GLU A 203 23.50 -20.50 -16.71
N LEU A 204 24.63 -21.01 -16.21
CA LEU A 204 25.93 -20.92 -16.90
C LEU A 204 25.91 -21.71 -18.20
N GLU A 205 25.32 -22.90 -18.28
CA GLU A 205 25.17 -23.67 -19.50
C GLU A 205 24.25 -22.97 -20.53
N ASN A 206 23.23 -22.26 -20.08
CA ASN A 206 22.38 -21.45 -20.95
C ASN A 206 23.17 -20.31 -21.60
N VAL A 207 23.93 -19.57 -20.79
CA VAL A 207 24.81 -18.49 -21.26
C VAL A 207 25.88 -19.01 -22.16
N LYS A 208 26.53 -20.14 -21.85
CA LYS A 208 27.53 -20.81 -22.70
C LYS A 208 26.95 -21.15 -24.08
N SER A 209 25.74 -21.75 -24.10
CA SER A 209 25.09 -22.09 -25.37
C SER A 209 24.78 -20.85 -26.21
N TYR A 210 24.39 -19.73 -25.59
CA TYR A 210 24.22 -18.46 -26.26
C TYR A 210 25.55 -17.92 -26.86
N MET A 211 26.63 -17.93 -26.07
CA MET A 211 27.94 -17.45 -26.52
C MET A 211 28.53 -18.32 -27.67
N GLU A 212 28.32 -19.63 -27.61
CA GLU A 212 28.72 -20.55 -28.72
C GLU A 212 28.00 -20.18 -30.03
N ILE A 213 26.69 -19.88 -29.97
CA ILE A 213 25.93 -19.40 -31.14
C ILE A 213 26.53 -18.11 -31.67
N GLN A 214 26.82 -17.15 -30.78
CA GLN A 214 27.35 -15.84 -31.18
C GLN A 214 28.76 -15.96 -31.75
N GLN A 215 29.64 -16.85 -31.25
CA GLN A 215 30.95 -17.12 -31.80
C GLN A 215 30.89 -17.75 -33.20
N ILE A 216 29.93 -18.68 -33.42
CA ILE A 216 29.74 -19.28 -34.75
C ILE A 216 29.26 -18.23 -35.76
N ARG A 217 28.42 -17.27 -35.31
CA ARG A 217 27.90 -16.18 -36.14
C ARG A 217 28.95 -15.12 -36.46
N ASN A 218 29.76 -14.77 -35.46
CA ASN A 218 30.74 -13.70 -35.52
C ASN A 218 32.14 -14.29 -35.21
N GLU A 219 32.73 -14.97 -36.17
CA GLU A 219 34.05 -15.61 -36.02
C GLU A 219 35.10 -14.59 -35.58
N ASN A 220 35.91 -14.96 -34.58
CA ASN A 220 36.98 -14.16 -34.00
C ASN A 220 36.63 -12.86 -33.32
N LEU A 221 35.33 -12.53 -33.20
CA LEU A 221 34.92 -11.29 -32.52
C LEU A 221 35.33 -11.31 -31.04
N PHE A 222 35.04 -12.41 -30.35
CA PHE A 222 35.38 -12.57 -28.93
C PHE A 222 35.61 -14.03 -28.56
N HIS A 223 36.31 -14.25 -27.48
CA HIS A 223 36.34 -15.51 -26.74
C HIS A 223 35.74 -15.30 -25.33
N TYR A 224 35.41 -16.38 -24.65
CA TYR A 224 34.82 -16.29 -23.33
C TYR A 224 35.48 -17.28 -22.36
N GLU A 225 35.44 -16.88 -21.07
CA GLU A 225 35.92 -17.64 -19.93
C GLU A 225 34.83 -17.72 -18.87
N ILE A 226 34.62 -18.90 -18.27
CA ILE A 226 33.67 -19.08 -17.20
C ILE A 226 34.39 -19.67 -15.99
N GLU A 227 34.38 -18.94 -14.88
CA GLU A 227 35.02 -19.31 -13.63
C GLU A 227 33.91 -19.51 -12.55
N CYS A 228 33.75 -20.77 -12.09
CA CYS A 228 32.78 -21.12 -11.04
C CYS A 228 33.31 -22.32 -10.28
N GLY A 229 33.33 -22.22 -8.95
CA GLY A 229 33.64 -23.37 -8.08
C GLY A 229 32.59 -24.48 -8.23
N GLU A 230 33.02 -25.73 -8.17
CA GLU A 230 32.11 -26.88 -8.31
C GLU A 230 31.02 -26.88 -7.23
N GLU A 231 31.32 -26.39 -6.02
CA GLU A 231 30.39 -26.27 -4.88
C GLU A 231 29.28 -25.23 -5.12
N LEU A 232 29.51 -24.24 -5.99
CA LEU A 232 28.56 -23.18 -6.31
C LEU A 232 27.60 -23.57 -7.44
N LYS A 233 27.98 -24.53 -8.29
CA LYS A 233 27.16 -24.99 -9.42
C LYS A 233 25.78 -25.52 -9.02
N THR A 234 25.68 -26.11 -7.83
CA THR A 234 24.46 -26.72 -7.31
C THR A 234 23.54 -25.72 -6.58
N ARG A 235 23.95 -24.47 -6.43
CA ARG A 235 23.15 -23.42 -5.79
C ARG A 235 21.96 -23.02 -6.67
N TRP A 236 20.86 -22.71 -6.01
CA TRP A 236 19.60 -22.34 -6.68
C TRP A 236 19.46 -20.82 -6.82
N ILE A 237 19.17 -20.36 -8.02
CA ILE A 237 19.07 -18.95 -8.36
C ILE A 237 17.87 -18.67 -9.28
N LEU A 238 17.45 -17.42 -9.37
CA LEU A 238 16.48 -17.01 -10.38
C LEU A 238 17.04 -17.24 -11.77
N LYS A 239 16.20 -17.81 -12.64
CA LYS A 239 16.52 -18.08 -14.03
C LYS A 239 16.67 -16.81 -14.86
N LEU A 240 17.57 -16.83 -15.84
CA LEU A 240 17.78 -15.75 -16.83
C LEU A 240 18.23 -14.44 -16.16
N ILE A 241 19.14 -14.52 -15.20
CA ILE A 241 19.75 -13.34 -14.57
C ILE A 241 21.05 -12.94 -15.29
N LEU A 242 21.83 -13.91 -15.79
CA LEU A 242 23.09 -13.66 -16.48
C LEU A 242 22.89 -13.42 -17.97
N GLN A 243 21.96 -14.13 -18.60
CA GLN A 243 21.78 -14.07 -20.05
C GLN A 243 21.59 -12.64 -20.57
N PRO A 244 20.69 -11.77 -20.06
CA PRO A 244 20.53 -10.42 -20.62
C PRO A 244 21.75 -9.54 -20.41
N ILE A 245 22.59 -9.82 -19.41
CA ILE A 245 23.83 -9.10 -19.15
C ILE A 245 24.85 -9.48 -20.22
N VAL A 246 25.00 -10.79 -20.49
CA VAL A 246 25.89 -11.30 -21.54
C VAL A 246 25.42 -10.87 -22.91
N GLU A 247 24.12 -10.86 -23.18
CA GLU A 247 23.57 -10.29 -24.43
C GLU A 247 23.98 -8.83 -24.63
N ASN A 248 23.88 -8.01 -23.54
CA ASN A 248 24.35 -6.63 -23.60
C ASN A 248 25.85 -6.52 -23.83
N ALA A 249 26.67 -7.34 -23.17
CA ALA A 249 28.11 -7.36 -23.35
C ALA A 249 28.49 -7.71 -24.82
N VAL A 250 27.84 -8.70 -25.41
CA VAL A 250 28.07 -9.05 -26.81
C VAL A 250 27.61 -7.94 -27.77
N LYS A 251 26.41 -7.36 -27.49
CA LYS A 251 25.78 -6.41 -28.41
C LYS A 251 26.39 -5.02 -28.36
N TYR A 252 26.76 -4.56 -27.18
CA TYR A 252 27.23 -3.19 -26.96
C TYR A 252 28.71 -3.11 -26.63
N GLY A 253 29.27 -4.15 -25.99
CA GLY A 253 30.67 -4.16 -25.63
C GLY A 253 31.62 -4.29 -26.83
N PHE A 254 31.16 -4.80 -27.98
CA PHE A 254 32.03 -5.02 -29.16
C PHE A 254 31.59 -4.24 -30.41
N CYS A 255 30.94 -3.07 -30.21
CA CYS A 255 30.52 -2.24 -31.34
C CYS A 255 31.68 -1.76 -32.21
N ASP A 256 32.84 -1.44 -31.59
CA ASP A 256 34.02 -0.90 -32.24
C ASP A 256 35.21 -1.88 -32.30
N ILE A 257 34.99 -3.15 -31.92
CA ILE A 257 35.99 -4.20 -31.89
C ILE A 257 35.61 -5.26 -32.90
N PHE A 258 36.56 -5.63 -33.73
CA PHE A 258 36.35 -6.62 -34.80
C PHE A 258 37.02 -7.99 -34.50
N GLU A 259 37.95 -8.03 -33.55
CA GLU A 259 38.64 -9.25 -33.10
C GLU A 259 39.23 -9.09 -31.70
N GLY A 260 39.49 -10.19 -31.02
CA GLY A 260 40.17 -10.20 -29.71
C GLY A 260 39.33 -9.74 -28.52
N GLY A 261 38.02 -9.66 -28.67
CA GLY A 261 37.14 -9.41 -27.53
C GLY A 261 37.21 -10.54 -26.51
N LEU A 262 37.00 -10.21 -25.22
CA LEU A 262 36.94 -11.17 -24.11
C LEU A 262 35.71 -10.91 -23.29
N ILE A 263 34.94 -11.97 -23.01
CA ILE A 263 33.89 -11.97 -21.98
C ILE A 263 34.32 -12.93 -20.87
N ARG A 264 34.43 -12.45 -19.65
CA ARG A 264 34.67 -13.29 -18.47
C ARG A 264 33.48 -13.27 -17.53
N ILE A 265 33.03 -14.46 -17.20
CA ILE A 265 31.95 -14.66 -16.24
C ILE A 265 32.54 -15.35 -15.03
N SER A 266 32.39 -14.78 -13.85
CA SER A 266 32.82 -15.39 -12.60
C SER A 266 31.67 -15.49 -11.60
N VAL A 267 31.67 -16.59 -10.85
CA VAL A 267 30.72 -16.83 -9.74
C VAL A 267 31.53 -17.11 -8.49
N THR A 268 31.34 -16.29 -7.48
CA THR A 268 32.04 -16.40 -6.20
C THR A 268 31.05 -16.31 -5.04
N GLU A 269 31.42 -16.83 -3.87
CA GLU A 269 30.67 -16.69 -2.63
C GLU A 269 31.52 -15.97 -1.59
N GLN A 270 30.98 -14.93 -0.97
CA GLN A 270 31.60 -14.25 0.15
C GLN A 270 30.54 -13.87 1.20
N ALA A 271 30.78 -14.22 2.44
CA ALA A 271 29.94 -13.88 3.58
C ALA A 271 28.45 -14.26 3.40
N GLY A 272 28.16 -15.40 2.75
CA GLY A 272 26.77 -15.86 2.50
C GLY A 272 26.07 -15.11 1.38
N GLN A 273 26.83 -14.43 0.52
CA GLN A 273 26.31 -13.80 -0.70
C GLN A 273 26.96 -14.42 -1.93
N LEU A 274 26.13 -14.78 -2.92
CA LEU A 274 26.57 -15.16 -4.24
C LEU A 274 26.80 -13.91 -5.08
N THR A 275 28.01 -13.78 -5.63
CA THR A 275 28.40 -12.69 -6.52
C THR A 275 28.64 -13.22 -7.92
N PHE A 276 27.88 -12.68 -8.87
CA PHE A 276 28.05 -12.95 -10.30
C PHE A 276 28.68 -11.72 -10.93
N SER A 277 29.76 -11.91 -11.69
CA SER A 277 30.44 -10.84 -12.42
C SER A 277 30.50 -11.20 -13.89
N VAL A 278 30.12 -10.27 -14.74
CA VAL A 278 30.25 -10.37 -16.20
C VAL A 278 31.10 -9.21 -16.68
N TYR A 279 32.32 -9.50 -17.08
CA TYR A 279 33.28 -8.53 -17.59
C TYR A 279 33.40 -8.66 -19.11
N ASN A 280 33.53 -7.55 -19.81
CA ASN A 280 33.97 -7.50 -21.21
C ASN A 280 35.06 -6.43 -21.39
N ASN A 281 36.10 -6.76 -22.17
CA ASN A 281 37.21 -5.86 -22.47
C ASN A 281 36.96 -4.95 -23.70
N GLY A 282 35.67 -4.78 -24.04
CA GLY A 282 35.27 -4.05 -25.25
C GLY A 282 35.13 -2.54 -25.03
N THR A 283 34.27 -1.93 -25.84
CA THR A 283 33.94 -0.50 -25.75
C THR A 283 33.39 -0.17 -24.34
N PRO A 284 33.98 0.79 -23.61
CA PRO A 284 33.49 1.21 -22.31
C PRO A 284 32.06 1.72 -22.38
N MET A 285 31.30 1.46 -21.35
CA MET A 285 29.95 2.03 -21.21
C MET A 285 30.05 3.54 -20.94
N GLU A 286 29.22 4.33 -21.56
CA GLU A 286 29.12 5.76 -21.26
C GLU A 286 28.80 5.99 -19.78
N GLU A 287 29.49 6.91 -19.11
CA GLU A 287 29.35 7.19 -17.67
C GLU A 287 27.90 7.53 -17.30
N GLN A 288 27.21 8.35 -18.10
CA GLN A 288 25.81 8.70 -17.88
C GLN A 288 24.88 7.49 -17.93
N VAL A 289 25.18 6.49 -18.78
CA VAL A 289 24.40 5.25 -18.88
C VAL A 289 24.64 4.38 -17.65
N ALA A 290 25.91 4.26 -17.24
CA ALA A 290 26.29 3.51 -16.05
C ALA A 290 25.65 4.11 -14.77
N GLU A 291 25.74 5.43 -14.57
CA GLU A 291 25.10 6.12 -13.45
C GLU A 291 23.58 5.90 -13.42
N LYS A 292 22.93 6.02 -14.58
CA LYS A 292 21.48 5.80 -14.71
C LYS A 292 21.07 4.37 -14.36
N LEU A 293 21.84 3.37 -14.80
CA LEU A 293 21.57 1.96 -14.50
C LEU A 293 21.84 1.64 -13.02
N ASN A 294 22.90 2.20 -12.45
CA ASN A 294 23.24 2.02 -11.04
C ASN A 294 22.20 2.67 -10.11
N GLY A 295 21.69 3.84 -10.51
CA GLY A 295 20.61 4.53 -9.77
C GLY A 295 19.29 3.75 -9.70
N LEU A 296 19.08 2.75 -10.59
CA LEU A 296 17.89 1.89 -10.52
C LEU A 296 17.82 1.07 -9.22
N SER A 297 18.96 0.75 -8.64
CA SER A 297 19.02 0.00 -7.38
C SER A 297 18.47 0.80 -6.17
N GLU A 298 18.37 2.12 -6.28
CA GLU A 298 17.87 3.01 -5.22
C GLU A 298 16.37 3.31 -5.38
N ILE A 299 15.77 3.01 -6.53
CA ILE A 299 14.38 3.33 -6.83
C ILE A 299 13.45 2.21 -6.31
N PRO A 300 12.33 2.53 -5.63
CA PRO A 300 11.33 1.54 -5.24
C PRO A 300 10.81 0.75 -6.45
N VAL A 301 10.67 -0.57 -6.30
CA VAL A 301 10.23 -1.49 -7.37
C VAL A 301 8.97 -1.01 -8.10
N SER A 302 8.03 -0.40 -7.37
CA SER A 302 6.78 0.15 -7.92
C SER A 302 6.98 1.29 -8.93
N LYS A 303 8.10 2.02 -8.86
CA LYS A 303 8.41 3.18 -9.71
C LYS A 303 9.45 2.89 -10.78
N MET A 304 10.10 1.72 -10.75
CA MET A 304 11.18 1.37 -11.69
C MET A 304 10.73 1.38 -13.16
N LYS A 305 9.50 0.92 -13.45
CA LYS A 305 8.98 0.86 -14.83
C LYS A 305 8.76 2.23 -15.46
N ASP A 306 8.44 3.24 -14.64
CA ASP A 306 8.15 4.60 -15.09
C ASP A 306 9.41 5.47 -15.21
N SER A 307 10.54 5.00 -14.66
CA SER A 307 11.80 5.76 -14.59
C SER A 307 12.62 5.74 -15.90
N PHE A 308 12.23 4.93 -16.89
CA PHE A 308 12.95 4.81 -18.15
C PHE A 308 12.07 5.17 -19.34
N GLU A 309 12.25 6.37 -19.88
CA GLU A 309 11.55 6.84 -21.09
C GLU A 309 12.08 6.17 -22.38
N ASP A 310 13.32 5.69 -22.38
CA ASP A 310 13.94 5.07 -23.54
C ASP A 310 13.68 3.57 -23.58
N LYS A 311 12.65 3.17 -24.35
CA LYS A 311 12.23 1.77 -24.54
C LYS A 311 13.27 0.88 -25.24
N LYS A 312 14.37 1.42 -25.75
CA LYS A 312 15.38 0.63 -26.49
C LYS A 312 16.55 0.13 -25.65
N HIS A 313 16.92 0.85 -24.57
CA HIS A 313 18.09 0.55 -23.77
C HIS A 313 17.69 0.40 -22.29
N GLY A 314 17.91 -0.76 -21.69
CA GLY A 314 17.73 -0.96 -20.25
C GLY A 314 16.55 -1.86 -19.82
N TYR A 315 15.60 -2.22 -20.68
CA TYR A 315 14.45 -3.07 -20.31
C TYR A 315 14.87 -4.42 -19.71
N GLY A 316 15.91 -5.05 -20.27
CA GLY A 316 16.45 -6.31 -19.74
C GLY A 316 16.99 -6.16 -18.33
N VAL A 317 17.75 -5.08 -18.08
CA VAL A 317 18.37 -4.79 -16.79
C VAL A 317 17.29 -4.46 -15.75
N ILE A 318 16.32 -3.59 -16.08
CA ILE A 318 15.19 -3.26 -15.20
C ILE A 318 14.41 -4.52 -14.80
N ASN A 319 14.16 -5.40 -15.74
CA ASN A 319 13.44 -6.65 -15.49
C ASN A 319 14.24 -7.56 -14.54
N ILE A 320 15.57 -7.67 -14.72
CA ILE A 320 16.43 -8.43 -13.82
C ILE A 320 16.38 -7.85 -12.41
N ILE A 321 16.65 -6.55 -12.24
CA ILE A 321 16.67 -5.90 -10.93
C ILE A 321 15.32 -6.05 -10.24
N THR A 322 14.22 -5.85 -10.98
CA THR A 322 12.85 -6.01 -10.45
C THR A 322 12.63 -7.44 -9.96
N ARG A 323 12.96 -8.45 -10.74
CA ARG A 323 12.80 -9.86 -10.38
C ARG A 323 13.66 -10.26 -9.19
N LEU A 324 14.90 -9.82 -9.17
CA LEU A 324 15.83 -10.07 -8.07
C LEU A 324 15.31 -9.45 -6.76
N ARG A 325 14.90 -8.18 -6.78
CA ARG A 325 14.38 -7.52 -5.57
C ARG A 325 13.04 -8.07 -5.10
N LEU A 326 12.19 -8.53 -6.01
CA LEU A 326 10.94 -9.22 -5.63
C LEU A 326 11.21 -10.57 -4.95
N LYS A 327 12.28 -11.28 -5.32
CA LYS A 327 12.63 -12.59 -4.76
C LYS A 327 13.49 -12.48 -3.50
N TYR A 328 14.54 -11.64 -3.52
CA TYR A 328 15.57 -11.60 -2.48
C TYR A 328 15.50 -10.34 -1.59
N GLY A 329 14.54 -9.42 -1.84
CA GLY A 329 14.38 -8.20 -1.07
C GLY A 329 15.41 -7.11 -1.39
N GLU A 330 15.68 -6.27 -0.39
CA GLU A 330 16.60 -5.13 -0.52
C GLU A 330 18.09 -5.50 -0.37
N ASP A 331 18.41 -6.76 -0.04
CA ASP A 331 19.79 -7.24 0.10
C ASP A 331 20.48 -7.51 -1.24
N VAL A 332 19.77 -7.29 -2.36
CA VAL A 332 20.28 -7.39 -3.72
C VAL A 332 21.10 -6.16 -4.07
N ARG A 333 22.31 -6.37 -4.58
CA ARG A 333 23.11 -5.32 -5.20
C ARG A 333 23.30 -5.60 -6.68
N PHE A 334 23.12 -4.57 -7.49
CA PHE A 334 23.31 -4.62 -8.92
C PHE A 334 24.00 -3.33 -9.37
N PHE A 335 25.16 -3.43 -10.00
CA PHE A 335 25.87 -2.26 -10.47
C PHE A 335 26.79 -2.56 -11.66
N TYR A 336 27.05 -1.52 -12.43
CA TYR A 336 28.05 -1.49 -13.50
C TYR A 336 29.24 -0.64 -13.08
N GLU A 337 30.43 -1.13 -13.38
CA GLU A 337 31.68 -0.36 -13.34
C GLU A 337 32.28 -0.40 -14.74
N SER A 338 32.73 0.74 -15.27
CA SER A 338 33.32 0.85 -16.59
C SER A 338 34.51 1.78 -16.53
N ASP A 339 35.62 1.31 -17.14
CA ASP A 339 36.84 2.06 -17.30
C ASP A 339 37.43 1.89 -18.71
N THR A 340 38.63 2.39 -18.94
CA THR A 340 39.33 2.27 -20.23
C THR A 340 39.67 0.82 -20.63
N ASN A 341 39.57 -0.14 -19.69
CA ASN A 341 39.90 -1.54 -19.94
C ASN A 341 38.65 -2.36 -20.28
N GLY A 342 37.46 -1.82 -20.02
CA GLY A 342 36.20 -2.48 -20.31
C GLY A 342 35.09 -2.17 -19.35
N THR A 343 34.07 -3.03 -19.34
CA THR A 343 32.89 -2.89 -18.48
C THR A 343 32.68 -4.18 -17.68
N VAL A 344 32.37 -4.03 -16.39
CA VAL A 344 31.95 -5.14 -15.54
C VAL A 344 30.55 -4.87 -15.01
N CYS A 345 29.67 -5.88 -15.05
CA CYS A 345 28.39 -5.92 -14.38
C CYS A 345 28.49 -6.87 -13.20
N VAL A 346 28.09 -6.41 -12.03
CA VAL A 346 28.10 -7.21 -10.78
C VAL A 346 26.68 -7.36 -10.27
N ILE A 347 26.30 -8.60 -9.95
CA ILE A 347 25.05 -8.97 -9.27
C ILE A 347 25.42 -9.67 -7.97
N GLN A 348 24.93 -9.18 -6.85
CA GLN A 348 25.07 -9.82 -5.55
C GLN A 348 23.69 -10.18 -5.00
N ILE A 349 23.52 -11.45 -4.64
CA ILE A 349 22.27 -11.96 -4.04
C ILE A 349 22.60 -12.77 -2.78
N PRO A 350 21.70 -12.83 -1.80
CA PRO A 350 21.81 -13.75 -0.67
C PRO A 350 21.89 -15.19 -1.17
N ASP A 351 22.76 -16.02 -0.56
CA ASP A 351 22.78 -17.45 -0.81
C ASP A 351 21.72 -18.15 0.05
N ASP A 352 20.57 -18.44 -0.51
CA ASP A 352 19.49 -19.17 0.16
C ASP A 352 19.80 -20.66 0.41
N GLY A 353 20.95 -21.14 -0.07
CA GLY A 353 21.59 -22.44 0.24
C GLY A 353 20.83 -23.70 -0.13
N LYS A 354 19.51 -23.64 -0.39
CA LYS A 354 18.66 -24.82 -0.70
C LYS A 354 17.46 -24.42 -1.57
N GLU A 355 17.01 -25.38 -2.36
CA GLU A 355 15.69 -25.37 -2.96
C GLU A 355 14.65 -25.16 -1.86
N ASN A 356 14.01 -24.01 -1.80
CA ASN A 356 12.74 -23.89 -1.11
C ASN A 356 11.71 -24.70 -1.93
N SER A 357 11.63 -25.99 -1.64
CA SER A 357 10.69 -26.95 -2.23
C SER A 357 9.28 -26.76 -1.68
N GLU A 358 8.82 -25.51 -1.57
CA GLU A 358 7.44 -25.18 -1.25
C GLU A 358 7.10 -23.82 -1.90
N GLN A 359 6.68 -23.89 -3.19
CA GLN A 359 5.58 -23.05 -3.72
C GLN A 359 5.22 -23.47 -5.16
#